data_71e8ddd0d1aae3d22ea48b32e5219b90
#
_entry.id   71e8ddd0d1aae3d22ea48b32e5219b90
#
_cell.length_a   1.000
_cell.length_b   1.000
_cell.length_c   1.000
_cell.angle_alpha   90.00
_cell.angle_beta   90.00
_cell.angle_gamma   90.00
#
_symmetry.space_group_name_H-M   'P 1'
#
loop_
_entity.id
_entity.type
_entity.pdbx_description
1 polymer ?
#
loop_
_entity_poly.entity_id
_entity_poly.type
_entity_poly.pdbx_seq_one_letter_code
_entity_poly.pdbx_strand_id
1 'polypeptide(L)'
;VKNFVPAISLEGFEEANDSRRGKGVYQKVKKAMALLKEHHLPFGISTCYTSRNYADITSEEFFDYIIDSGALFVWFFHYMPVGNDAATQLLPTPEQRKEVYHWIREFRQSKAIFSMDFQNDAEYVGGCIAGGRSYLHINAKGDVEPCVFIHYSNCNIHDTSLLDALKSPIFMAYHDNQPFNENMLRPCPMLENPEALRAMVKKTGAVSADYQSPESVDHLCDKTTPYAESWKATAEELWKGCGNCAACGKRE
;
A
#
# COMPACT_ATOMS: atom_id res chain seq x y z
N VAL A 1 5.47 9.78 -26.52
CA VAL A 1 5.46 8.38 -26.09
C VAL A 1 4.07 8.12 -25.50
N LYS A 2 3.27 7.24 -26.11
CA LYS A 2 1.85 7.02 -25.74
C LYS A 2 1.66 5.85 -24.74
N ASN A 3 2.75 5.33 -24.19
CA ASN A 3 2.75 4.17 -23.29
C ASN A 3 3.03 4.52 -21.82
N PHE A 4 2.94 5.80 -21.46
CA PHE A 4 3.11 6.27 -20.08
C PHE A 4 1.79 6.84 -19.56
N VAL A 5 1.32 6.31 -18.44
CA VAL A 5 0.12 6.76 -17.74
C VAL A 5 0.53 7.15 -16.31
N PRO A 6 0.58 8.44 -15.98
CA PRO A 6 0.98 8.88 -14.65
C PRO A 6 -0.10 8.58 -13.61
N ALA A 7 0.32 8.16 -12.41
CA ALA A 7 -0.48 8.18 -11.20
C ALA A 7 0.01 9.37 -10.35
N ILE A 8 -0.79 10.43 -10.29
CA ILE A 8 -0.42 11.68 -9.62
C ILE A 8 -0.73 11.57 -8.14
N SER A 9 0.25 11.90 -7.32
CA SER A 9 0.07 11.87 -5.87
C SER A 9 -0.81 13.03 -5.40
N LEU A 10 -1.94 12.70 -4.76
CA LEU A 10 -2.90 13.65 -4.19
C LEU A 10 -3.49 13.07 -2.90
N GLU A 11 -3.40 13.82 -1.80
CA GLU A 11 -3.69 13.33 -0.45
C GLU A 11 -4.99 13.90 0.15
N GLY A 12 -5.91 14.37 -0.68
CA GLY A 12 -7.11 15.10 -0.31
C GLY A 12 -7.12 16.52 -0.90
N PHE A 13 -7.86 17.44 -0.28
CA PHE A 13 -7.86 18.85 -0.66
C PHE A 13 -6.60 19.60 -0.20
N GLU A 14 -6.55 20.91 -0.46
CA GLU A 14 -5.31 21.70 -0.33
C GLU A 14 -4.65 21.60 1.04
N GLU A 15 -5.42 21.70 2.12
CA GLU A 15 -4.89 21.62 3.48
C GLU A 15 -4.29 20.25 3.79
N ALA A 16 -5.04 19.18 3.52
CA ALA A 16 -4.60 17.79 3.73
C ALA A 16 -3.37 17.47 2.85
N ASN A 17 -3.42 17.83 1.58
CA ASN A 17 -2.33 17.58 0.65
C ASN A 17 -1.06 18.34 1.04
N ASP A 18 -1.16 19.65 1.27
CA ASP A 18 -0.01 20.51 1.52
C ASP A 18 0.61 20.29 2.90
N SER A 19 -0.18 19.84 3.89
CA SER A 19 0.34 19.46 5.21
C SER A 19 1.37 18.32 5.14
N ARG A 20 1.23 17.41 4.17
CA ARG A 20 2.10 16.25 4.00
C ARG A 20 3.16 16.47 2.91
N ARG A 21 2.78 17.10 1.80
CA ARG A 21 3.63 17.22 0.61
C ARG A 21 4.34 18.56 0.48
N GLY A 22 3.99 19.51 1.33
CA GLY A 22 4.56 20.85 1.35
C GLY A 22 3.66 21.89 0.68
N LYS A 23 3.76 23.11 1.18
CA LYS A 23 2.94 24.25 0.77
C LYS A 23 2.99 24.51 -0.73
N GLY A 24 1.82 24.63 -1.36
CA GLY A 24 1.63 24.95 -2.76
C GLY A 24 1.79 23.74 -3.72
N VAL A 25 2.01 22.52 -3.20
CA VAL A 25 2.06 21.30 -4.01
C VAL A 25 0.68 20.99 -4.59
N TYR A 26 -0.40 21.18 -3.82
CA TYR A 26 -1.76 20.99 -4.31
C TYR A 26 -2.05 21.78 -5.59
N GLN A 27 -1.68 23.07 -5.63
CA GLN A 27 -1.91 23.92 -6.81
C GLN A 27 -1.08 23.45 -8.01
N LYS A 28 0.12 22.90 -7.80
CA LYS A 28 0.95 22.32 -8.88
C LYS A 28 0.31 21.05 -9.43
N VAL A 29 -0.20 20.18 -8.54
CA VAL A 29 -0.92 18.95 -8.91
C VAL A 29 -2.18 19.28 -9.70
N LYS A 30 -2.99 20.23 -9.21
CA LYS A 30 -4.19 20.71 -9.90
C LYS A 30 -3.89 21.20 -11.32
N LYS A 31 -2.81 21.98 -11.48
CA LYS A 31 -2.35 22.44 -12.81
C LYS A 31 -1.91 21.29 -13.70
N ALA A 32 -1.20 20.30 -13.15
CA ALA A 32 -0.76 19.13 -13.93
C ALA A 32 -1.95 18.29 -14.41
N MET A 33 -2.96 18.04 -13.55
CA MET A 33 -4.18 17.35 -13.95
C MET A 33 -4.93 18.10 -15.04
N ALA A 34 -5.07 19.43 -14.93
CA ALA A 34 -5.71 20.26 -15.94
C ALA A 34 -5.03 20.15 -17.32
N LEU A 35 -3.70 20.18 -17.35
CA LEU A 35 -2.91 20.00 -18.58
C LEU A 35 -3.10 18.59 -19.18
N LEU A 36 -3.09 17.55 -18.37
CA LEU A 36 -3.32 16.18 -18.85
C LEU A 36 -4.71 16.04 -19.46
N LYS A 37 -5.74 16.60 -18.80
CA LYS A 37 -7.12 16.62 -19.31
C LYS A 37 -7.24 17.39 -20.62
N GLU A 38 -6.67 18.59 -20.69
CA GLU A 38 -6.65 19.44 -21.90
C GLU A 38 -6.05 18.71 -23.10
N HIS A 39 -4.97 17.95 -22.87
CA HIS A 39 -4.28 17.18 -23.92
C HIS A 39 -4.83 15.77 -24.12
N HIS A 40 -5.94 15.42 -23.49
CA HIS A 40 -6.56 14.08 -23.55
C HIS A 40 -5.59 12.93 -23.22
N LEU A 41 -4.69 13.17 -22.25
CA LEU A 41 -3.73 12.18 -21.78
C LEU A 41 -4.31 11.42 -20.58
N PRO A 42 -4.27 10.07 -20.59
CA PRO A 42 -4.78 9.28 -19.47
C PRO A 42 -3.90 9.46 -18.24
N PHE A 43 -4.52 9.57 -17.07
CA PHE A 43 -3.85 9.62 -15.78
C PHE A 43 -4.74 9.06 -14.66
N GLY A 44 -4.14 8.77 -13.55
CA GLY A 44 -4.83 8.40 -12.32
C GLY A 44 -4.28 9.15 -11.11
N ILE A 45 -4.84 8.85 -9.96
CA ILE A 45 -4.47 9.43 -8.67
C ILE A 45 -3.85 8.34 -7.80
N SER A 46 -2.79 8.68 -7.08
CA SER A 46 -2.19 7.87 -6.03
C SER A 46 -2.36 8.59 -4.70
N THR A 47 -3.13 7.99 -3.80
CA THR A 47 -3.48 8.58 -2.51
C THR A 47 -2.96 7.71 -1.38
N CYS A 48 -2.15 8.27 -0.49
CA CYS A 48 -1.79 7.61 0.76
C CYS A 48 -2.72 8.10 1.87
N TYR A 49 -3.56 7.22 2.41
CA TYR A 49 -4.43 7.59 3.52
C TYR A 49 -3.77 7.39 4.88
N THR A 50 -4.08 8.31 5.76
CA THR A 50 -3.54 8.44 7.12
C THR A 50 -4.67 8.73 8.09
N SER A 51 -4.36 8.70 9.38
CA SER A 51 -5.29 9.15 10.43
C SER A 51 -5.77 10.61 10.29
N ARG A 52 -5.07 11.41 9.47
CA ARG A 52 -5.36 12.86 9.34
C ARG A 52 -6.19 13.22 8.10
N ASN A 53 -6.05 12.45 7.01
CA ASN A 53 -6.70 12.79 5.74
C ASN A 53 -7.78 11.79 5.28
N TYR A 54 -8.06 10.75 6.08
CA TYR A 54 -9.03 9.72 5.68
C TYR A 54 -10.41 10.32 5.38
N ALA A 55 -10.85 11.33 6.13
CA ALA A 55 -12.14 11.97 5.93
C ALA A 55 -12.23 12.73 4.59
N ASP A 56 -11.15 13.42 4.19
CA ASP A 56 -11.09 14.08 2.89
C ASP A 56 -11.23 13.08 1.76
N ILE A 57 -10.40 12.03 1.78
CA ILE A 57 -10.29 11.06 0.69
C ILE A 57 -11.50 10.11 0.57
N THR A 58 -12.31 10.00 1.61
CA THR A 58 -13.55 9.23 1.62
C THR A 58 -14.80 10.08 1.40
N SER A 59 -14.64 11.38 1.15
CA SER A 59 -15.75 12.27 0.83
C SER A 59 -16.23 12.11 -0.62
N GLU A 60 -17.52 12.29 -0.85
CA GLU A 60 -18.07 12.33 -2.21
C GLU A 60 -17.45 13.45 -3.03
N GLU A 61 -17.23 14.60 -2.40
CA GLU A 61 -16.66 15.79 -3.03
C GLU A 61 -15.26 15.50 -3.59
N PHE A 62 -14.45 14.72 -2.87
CA PHE A 62 -13.12 14.35 -3.36
C PHE A 62 -13.19 13.41 -4.56
N PHE A 63 -14.07 12.41 -4.52
CA PHE A 63 -14.26 11.51 -5.66
C PHE A 63 -14.79 12.24 -6.89
N ASP A 64 -15.79 13.10 -6.72
CA ASP A 64 -16.34 13.90 -7.81
C ASP A 64 -15.27 14.85 -8.36
N TYR A 65 -14.48 15.47 -7.50
CA TYR A 65 -13.36 16.33 -7.92
C TYR A 65 -12.31 15.61 -8.78
N ILE A 66 -11.87 14.40 -8.40
CA ILE A 66 -10.87 13.67 -9.18
C ILE A 66 -11.44 13.14 -10.50
N ILE A 67 -12.72 12.72 -10.52
CA ILE A 67 -13.45 12.32 -11.74
C ILE A 67 -13.59 13.52 -12.68
N ASP A 68 -14.06 14.64 -12.18
CA ASP A 68 -14.21 15.88 -12.96
C ASP A 68 -12.88 16.42 -13.47
N SER A 69 -11.80 16.15 -12.74
CA SER A 69 -10.44 16.47 -13.19
C SER A 69 -9.96 15.57 -14.33
N GLY A 70 -10.66 14.47 -14.63
CA GLY A 70 -10.35 13.55 -15.72
C GLY A 70 -9.52 12.33 -15.32
N ALA A 71 -9.39 12.03 -14.02
CA ALA A 71 -8.72 10.83 -13.56
C ALA A 71 -9.52 9.57 -13.94
N LEU A 72 -8.82 8.54 -14.44
CA LEU A 72 -9.43 7.27 -14.85
C LEU A 72 -9.35 6.20 -13.77
N PHE A 73 -8.42 6.34 -12.84
CA PHE A 73 -8.27 5.44 -11.71
C PHE A 73 -7.75 6.17 -10.48
N VAL A 74 -7.95 5.57 -9.31
CA VAL A 74 -7.38 6.01 -8.05
C VAL A 74 -6.84 4.81 -7.27
N TRP A 75 -5.62 4.96 -6.73
CA TRP A 75 -4.96 3.99 -5.89
C TRP A 75 -4.91 4.49 -4.46
N PHE A 76 -5.48 3.74 -3.53
CA PHE A 76 -5.40 4.02 -2.11
C PHE A 76 -4.32 3.15 -1.49
N PHE A 77 -3.34 3.80 -0.88
CA PHE A 77 -2.30 3.17 -0.09
C PHE A 77 -2.49 3.52 1.38
N HIS A 78 -2.51 2.53 2.21
CA HIS A 78 -2.38 2.73 3.65
C HIS A 78 -1.00 3.34 3.97
N TYR A 79 -0.95 4.28 4.92
CA TYR A 79 0.33 4.78 5.39
C TYR A 79 1.18 3.64 5.96
N MET A 80 2.41 3.55 5.51
CA MET A 80 3.36 2.51 5.93
C MET A 80 4.47 3.15 6.76
N PRO A 81 4.66 2.73 8.03
CA PRO A 81 5.60 3.36 8.95
C PRO A 81 7.04 2.83 8.73
N VAL A 82 7.62 3.14 7.57
CA VAL A 82 8.97 2.73 7.16
C VAL A 82 10.01 3.72 7.70
N GLY A 83 11.15 3.19 8.18
CA GLY A 83 12.28 3.96 8.70
C GLY A 83 12.23 4.20 10.20
N ASN A 84 13.40 4.45 10.80
CA ASN A 84 13.54 4.60 12.26
C ASN A 84 12.66 5.72 12.84
N ASP A 85 12.50 6.83 12.12
CA ASP A 85 11.75 8.02 12.56
C ASP A 85 10.31 8.07 12.00
N ALA A 86 9.75 6.93 11.58
CA ALA A 86 8.42 6.89 11.01
C ALA A 86 7.34 7.39 11.99
N ALA A 87 6.46 8.24 11.50
CA ALA A 87 5.40 8.88 12.26
C ALA A 87 4.22 7.92 12.50
N THR A 88 4.33 7.01 13.48
CA THR A 88 3.29 5.98 13.76
C THR A 88 1.92 6.57 14.07
N GLN A 89 1.84 7.81 14.56
CA GLN A 89 0.58 8.55 14.77
C GLN A 89 -0.19 8.86 13.47
N LEU A 90 0.42 8.66 12.31
CA LEU A 90 -0.26 8.77 11.01
C LEU A 90 -0.96 7.47 10.59
N LEU A 91 -0.73 6.36 11.27
CA LEU A 91 -1.49 5.14 11.05
C LEU A 91 -2.99 5.41 11.33
N PRO A 92 -3.90 5.08 10.42
CA PRO A 92 -5.33 5.21 10.69
C PRO A 92 -5.76 4.26 11.80
N THR A 93 -6.74 4.66 12.60
CA THR A 93 -7.32 3.75 13.58
C THR A 93 -8.07 2.59 12.89
N PRO A 94 -8.38 1.50 13.60
CA PRO A 94 -9.21 0.43 13.05
C PRO A 94 -10.55 0.93 12.51
N GLU A 95 -11.20 1.88 13.19
CA GLU A 95 -12.46 2.48 12.78
C GLU A 95 -12.30 3.27 11.49
N GLN A 96 -11.27 4.11 11.40
CA GLN A 96 -10.95 4.89 10.20
C GLN A 96 -10.65 3.98 9.00
N ARG A 97 -9.86 2.91 9.21
CA ARG A 97 -9.59 1.93 8.15
C ARG A 97 -10.85 1.17 7.73
N LYS A 98 -11.74 0.84 8.68
CA LYS A 98 -13.07 0.25 8.41
C LYS A 98 -13.93 1.19 7.56
N GLU A 99 -13.95 2.48 7.87
CA GLU A 99 -14.65 3.49 7.07
C GLU A 99 -14.09 3.55 5.64
N VAL A 100 -12.77 3.65 5.46
CA VAL A 100 -12.12 3.62 4.13
C VAL A 100 -12.51 2.36 3.35
N TYR A 101 -12.49 1.19 4.01
CA TYR A 101 -12.91 -0.08 3.43
C TYR A 101 -14.34 -0.03 2.87
N HIS A 102 -15.30 0.50 3.64
CA HIS A 102 -16.70 0.57 3.20
C HIS A 102 -16.89 1.61 2.09
N TRP A 103 -16.36 2.82 2.25
CA TRP A 103 -16.51 3.90 1.28
C TRP A 103 -15.95 3.57 -0.09
N ILE A 104 -14.75 2.98 -0.15
CA ILE A 104 -14.17 2.61 -1.45
C ILE A 104 -15.05 1.56 -2.16
N ARG A 105 -15.63 0.61 -1.43
CA ARG A 105 -16.52 -0.41 -2.01
C ARG A 105 -17.84 0.20 -2.49
N GLU A 106 -18.39 1.15 -1.79
CA GLU A 106 -19.58 1.89 -2.19
C GLU A 106 -19.31 2.73 -3.45
N PHE A 107 -18.20 3.47 -3.46
CA PHE A 107 -17.85 4.29 -4.63
C PHE A 107 -17.55 3.47 -5.88
N ARG A 108 -17.02 2.26 -5.75
CA ARG A 108 -16.87 1.34 -6.88
C ARG A 108 -18.21 0.99 -7.56
N GLN A 109 -19.30 1.05 -6.83
CA GLN A 109 -20.64 0.75 -7.38
C GLN A 109 -21.35 1.99 -7.93
N SER A 110 -21.00 3.18 -7.44
CA SER A 110 -21.71 4.43 -7.71
C SER A 110 -20.93 5.46 -8.54
N LYS A 111 -19.58 5.38 -8.55
CA LYS A 111 -18.73 6.37 -9.21
C LYS A 111 -17.99 5.78 -10.42
N ALA A 112 -17.91 6.55 -11.51
CA ALA A 112 -17.30 6.13 -12.77
C ALA A 112 -15.75 6.28 -12.76
N ILE A 113 -15.10 5.63 -11.82
CA ILE A 113 -13.63 5.62 -11.67
C ILE A 113 -13.18 4.25 -11.17
N PHE A 114 -12.07 3.73 -11.74
CA PHE A 114 -11.49 2.48 -11.26
C PHE A 114 -10.71 2.73 -9.96
N SER A 115 -11.16 2.13 -8.84
CA SER A 115 -10.58 2.35 -7.52
C SER A 115 -9.95 1.07 -6.97
N MET A 116 -8.71 1.16 -6.48
CA MET A 116 -7.97 0.08 -5.82
C MET A 116 -7.59 0.47 -4.40
N ASP A 117 -7.86 -0.40 -3.44
CA ASP A 117 -7.44 -0.28 -2.04
C ASP A 117 -6.40 -1.37 -1.72
N PHE A 118 -5.13 -1.03 -1.87
CA PHE A 118 -4.05 -2.01 -1.88
C PHE A 118 -4.01 -2.94 -0.65
N GLN A 119 -4.30 -2.41 0.53
CA GLN A 119 -4.24 -3.19 1.77
C GLN A 119 -5.53 -3.99 2.04
N ASN A 120 -6.67 -3.51 1.55
CA ASN A 120 -7.95 -4.14 1.83
C ASN A 120 -8.51 -4.97 0.66
N ASP A 121 -7.84 -4.95 -0.50
CA ASP A 121 -8.22 -5.71 -1.71
C ASP A 121 -7.46 -7.02 -1.89
N ALA A 122 -6.73 -7.48 -0.88
CA ALA A 122 -5.93 -8.70 -1.01
C ALA A 122 -6.76 -9.96 -1.30
N GLU A 123 -8.05 -9.96 -0.97
CA GLU A 123 -8.98 -11.04 -1.32
C GLU A 123 -9.07 -11.28 -2.83
N TYR A 124 -9.02 -10.22 -3.64
CA TYR A 124 -9.12 -10.31 -5.11
C TYR A 124 -7.86 -10.85 -5.78
N VAL A 125 -6.74 -10.80 -5.06
CA VAL A 125 -5.43 -11.24 -5.56
C VAL A 125 -4.83 -12.39 -4.75
N GLY A 126 -5.56 -12.92 -3.77
CA GLY A 126 -5.13 -14.07 -2.94
C GLY A 126 -3.99 -13.75 -1.98
N GLY A 127 -4.00 -12.57 -1.36
CA GLY A 127 -3.03 -12.14 -0.36
C GLY A 127 -2.01 -11.11 -0.84
N CYS A 128 -0.89 -11.01 -0.14
CA CYS A 128 0.20 -10.09 -0.48
C CYS A 128 0.79 -10.40 -1.86
N ILE A 129 0.97 -9.39 -2.70
CA ILE A 129 1.55 -9.52 -4.06
C ILE A 129 3.08 -9.46 -4.07
N ALA A 130 3.71 -9.10 -2.97
CA ALA A 130 5.15 -8.88 -2.83
C ALA A 130 5.97 -10.18 -2.81
N GLY A 131 7.28 -10.05 -2.67
CA GLY A 131 8.21 -11.18 -2.59
C GLY A 131 8.35 -11.94 -3.91
N GLY A 132 8.22 -11.25 -5.04
CA GLY A 132 8.39 -11.85 -6.38
C GLY A 132 7.15 -12.58 -6.89
N ARG A 133 6.06 -12.67 -6.13
CA ARG A 133 4.83 -13.33 -6.58
C ARG A 133 4.17 -12.58 -7.75
N SER A 134 4.02 -11.28 -7.65
CA SER A 134 3.55 -10.39 -8.72
C SER A 134 4.28 -9.04 -8.71
N TYR A 135 5.12 -8.80 -7.72
CA TYR A 135 5.80 -7.55 -7.48
C TYR A 135 7.06 -7.75 -6.64
N LEU A 136 8.08 -6.98 -6.97
CA LEU A 136 9.30 -6.79 -6.18
C LEU A 136 9.75 -5.32 -6.31
N HIS A 137 10.70 -4.91 -5.50
CA HIS A 137 11.31 -3.61 -5.57
C HIS A 137 12.83 -3.72 -5.80
N ILE A 138 13.40 -2.84 -6.60
CA ILE A 138 14.84 -2.65 -6.72
C ILE A 138 15.12 -1.20 -6.34
N ASN A 139 15.90 -1.01 -5.28
CA ASN A 139 16.20 0.33 -4.80
C ASN A 139 17.26 1.02 -5.66
N ALA A 140 17.54 2.30 -5.38
CA ALA A 140 18.48 3.11 -6.15
C ALA A 140 19.94 2.60 -6.11
N LYS A 141 20.27 1.70 -5.17
CA LYS A 141 21.57 1.05 -5.06
C LYS A 141 21.62 -0.31 -5.74
N GLY A 142 20.49 -0.79 -6.24
CA GLY A 142 20.36 -2.08 -6.91
C GLY A 142 20.01 -3.23 -5.98
N ASP A 143 19.77 -3.01 -4.69
CA ASP A 143 19.34 -4.10 -3.81
C ASP A 143 17.94 -4.56 -4.19
N VAL A 144 17.75 -5.88 -4.22
CA VAL A 144 16.48 -6.50 -4.58
C VAL A 144 15.70 -6.79 -3.30
N GLU A 145 14.60 -6.07 -3.13
CA GLU A 145 13.76 -6.07 -1.95
C GLU A 145 12.41 -6.72 -2.23
N PRO A 146 11.81 -7.44 -1.27
CA PRO A 146 10.48 -8.04 -1.47
C PRO A 146 9.39 -7.01 -1.79
N CYS A 147 9.48 -5.82 -1.22
CA CYS A 147 8.48 -4.76 -1.34
C CYS A 147 9.11 -3.39 -1.14
N VAL A 148 8.58 -2.34 -1.77
CA VAL A 148 9.00 -0.95 -1.58
C VAL A 148 8.89 -0.46 -0.13
N PHE A 149 8.15 -1.15 0.71
CA PHE A 149 7.99 -0.86 2.14
C PHE A 149 8.83 -1.76 3.05
N ILE A 150 9.52 -2.75 2.51
CA ILE A 150 10.29 -3.75 3.28
C ILE A 150 11.71 -3.76 2.78
N HIS A 151 12.54 -2.95 3.43
CA HIS A 151 13.91 -2.64 3.06
C HIS A 151 14.90 -3.66 3.63
N TYR A 152 14.70 -4.95 3.30
CA TYR A 152 15.65 -6.03 3.63
C TYR A 152 15.98 -6.82 2.38
N SER A 153 17.28 -7.09 2.18
CA SER A 153 17.77 -7.78 0.99
C SER A 153 18.86 -8.78 1.30
N ASN A 154 18.99 -9.80 0.44
CA ASN A 154 20.12 -10.72 0.43
C ASN A 154 21.01 -10.54 -0.81
N CYS A 155 20.63 -9.76 -1.79
CA CYS A 155 21.34 -9.66 -3.07
C CYS A 155 21.13 -8.31 -3.75
N ASN A 156 22.04 -8.03 -4.69
CA ASN A 156 22.02 -6.81 -5.50
C ASN A 156 21.99 -7.16 -6.98
N ILE A 157 21.22 -6.41 -7.77
CA ILE A 157 21.04 -6.66 -9.21
C ILE A 157 22.34 -6.47 -10.03
N HIS A 158 23.34 -5.79 -9.48
CA HIS A 158 24.63 -5.65 -10.13
C HIS A 158 25.47 -6.95 -10.10
N ASP A 159 25.22 -7.81 -9.11
CA ASP A 159 25.99 -9.03 -8.87
C ASP A 159 25.19 -10.30 -9.13
N THR A 160 23.86 -10.18 -9.29
CA THR A 160 22.93 -11.31 -9.37
C THR A 160 21.90 -11.08 -10.48
N SER A 161 21.58 -12.14 -11.26
CA SER A 161 20.50 -12.04 -12.22
C SER A 161 19.14 -11.88 -11.52
N LEU A 162 18.16 -11.26 -12.19
CA LEU A 162 16.81 -11.11 -11.64
C LEU A 162 16.18 -12.47 -11.27
N LEU A 163 16.41 -13.50 -12.09
CA LEU A 163 15.90 -14.85 -11.82
C LEU A 163 16.55 -15.50 -10.59
N ASP A 164 17.83 -15.23 -10.33
CA ASP A 164 18.50 -15.73 -9.14
C ASP A 164 18.12 -14.90 -7.92
N ALA A 165 17.93 -13.60 -8.07
CA ALA A 165 17.41 -12.74 -7.00
C ALA A 165 16.04 -13.20 -6.50
N LEU A 166 15.13 -13.63 -7.39
CA LEU A 166 13.84 -14.23 -7.02
C LEU A 166 13.96 -15.56 -6.23
N LYS A 167 15.14 -16.21 -6.28
CA LYS A 167 15.46 -17.42 -5.50
C LYS A 167 16.29 -17.12 -4.26
N SER A 168 16.55 -15.83 -3.97
CA SER A 168 17.31 -15.47 -2.78
C SER A 168 16.56 -15.88 -1.50
N PRO A 169 17.27 -16.08 -0.37
CA PRO A 169 16.66 -16.62 0.84
C PRO A 169 15.42 -15.85 1.31
N ILE A 170 15.42 -14.50 1.24
CA ILE A 170 14.26 -13.70 1.67
C ILE A 170 13.05 -13.89 0.73
N PHE A 171 13.28 -13.99 -0.59
CA PHE A 171 12.19 -14.23 -1.56
C PHE A 171 11.61 -15.63 -1.40
N MET A 172 12.44 -16.63 -1.18
CA MET A 172 11.96 -17.99 -0.89
C MET A 172 11.20 -18.05 0.43
N ALA A 173 11.64 -17.32 1.46
CA ALA A 173 10.87 -17.21 2.70
C ALA A 173 9.49 -16.57 2.49
N TYR A 174 9.39 -15.57 1.61
CA TYR A 174 8.09 -15.01 1.20
C TYR A 174 7.23 -16.04 0.48
N HIS A 175 7.79 -16.75 -0.49
CA HIS A 175 7.10 -17.81 -1.25
C HIS A 175 6.52 -18.89 -0.31
N ASP A 176 7.32 -19.36 0.64
CA ASP A 176 6.96 -20.48 1.51
C ASP A 176 5.96 -20.10 2.62
N ASN A 177 5.85 -18.81 2.96
CA ASN A 177 4.99 -18.31 4.04
C ASN A 177 3.74 -17.58 3.55
N GLN A 178 3.56 -17.37 2.25
CA GLN A 178 2.33 -16.78 1.70
C GLN A 178 1.21 -17.83 1.57
N PRO A 179 -0.03 -17.47 1.88
CA PRO A 179 -0.47 -16.21 2.45
C PRO A 179 -0.08 -16.07 3.93
N PHE A 180 0.37 -14.89 4.34
CA PHE A 180 0.79 -14.63 5.74
C PHE A 180 -0.35 -14.70 6.74
N ASN A 181 -1.60 -14.65 6.27
CA ASN A 181 -2.80 -14.77 7.06
C ASN A 181 -3.94 -15.31 6.20
N GLU A 182 -4.81 -16.13 6.77
CA GLU A 182 -6.04 -16.61 6.11
C GLU A 182 -7.06 -15.48 5.92
N ASN A 183 -7.08 -14.51 6.83
CA ASN A 183 -7.87 -13.30 6.69
C ASN A 183 -7.19 -12.33 5.73
N MET A 184 -7.76 -12.18 4.53
CA MET A 184 -7.19 -11.34 3.47
C MET A 184 -7.28 -9.83 3.74
N LEU A 185 -7.88 -9.40 4.83
CA LEU A 185 -7.77 -8.02 5.35
C LEU A 185 -6.52 -7.84 6.24
N ARG A 186 -5.71 -8.89 6.37
CA ARG A 186 -4.42 -8.89 7.08
C ARG A 186 -3.29 -9.47 6.23
N PRO A 187 -3.11 -9.00 4.98
CA PRO A 187 -2.19 -9.65 4.03
C PRO A 187 -0.72 -9.31 4.26
N CYS A 188 -0.39 -8.18 4.88
CA CYS A 188 0.96 -7.63 4.90
C CYS A 188 1.79 -8.23 6.06
N PRO A 189 3.00 -8.74 5.78
CA PRO A 189 3.87 -9.25 6.84
C PRO A 189 4.43 -8.15 7.74
N MET A 190 4.53 -6.91 7.26
CA MET A 190 5.02 -5.79 8.06
C MET A 190 3.91 -5.17 8.94
N LEU A 191 2.75 -4.91 8.32
CA LEU A 191 1.70 -4.12 8.98
C LEU A 191 0.77 -4.96 9.85
N GLU A 192 0.49 -6.20 9.45
CA GLU A 192 -0.51 -7.05 10.12
C GLU A 192 0.05 -8.36 10.68
N ASN A 193 1.24 -8.79 10.26
CA ASN A 193 1.87 -10.04 10.70
C ASN A 193 3.37 -9.82 10.99
N PRO A 194 3.76 -8.86 11.86
CA PRO A 194 5.16 -8.46 12.05
C PRO A 194 6.05 -9.62 12.53
N GLU A 195 5.54 -10.56 13.30
CA GLU A 195 6.32 -11.72 13.74
C GLU A 195 6.72 -12.64 12.57
N ALA A 196 5.89 -12.73 11.53
CA ALA A 196 6.26 -13.47 10.32
C ALA A 196 7.42 -12.78 9.59
N LEU A 197 7.38 -11.45 9.47
CA LEU A 197 8.49 -10.68 8.88
C LEU A 197 9.77 -10.85 9.69
N ARG A 198 9.70 -10.70 11.02
CA ARG A 198 10.83 -10.87 11.93
C ARG A 198 11.49 -12.25 11.75
N ALA A 199 10.67 -13.29 11.73
CA ALA A 199 11.14 -14.66 11.56
C ALA A 199 11.81 -14.86 10.20
N MET A 200 11.21 -14.35 9.11
CA MET A 200 11.77 -14.45 7.76
C MET A 200 13.11 -13.74 7.65
N VAL A 201 13.21 -12.49 8.09
CA VAL A 201 14.46 -11.70 8.01
C VAL A 201 15.57 -12.36 8.82
N LYS A 202 15.29 -12.77 10.08
CA LYS A 202 16.28 -13.44 10.94
C LYS A 202 16.74 -14.79 10.37
N LYS A 203 15.80 -15.61 9.87
CA LYS A 203 16.11 -16.92 9.29
C LYS A 203 16.97 -16.81 8.03
N THR A 204 16.74 -15.79 7.22
CA THR A 204 17.40 -15.64 5.92
C THR A 204 18.69 -14.85 5.98
N GLY A 205 18.96 -14.18 7.09
CA GLY A 205 20.12 -13.29 7.21
C GLY A 205 20.02 -12.05 6.30
N ALA A 206 18.81 -11.69 5.85
CA ALA A 206 18.62 -10.48 5.06
C ALA A 206 18.99 -9.25 5.90
N VAL A 207 19.70 -8.31 5.28
CA VAL A 207 20.17 -7.08 5.93
C VAL A 207 19.35 -5.88 5.47
N SER A 208 19.32 -4.82 6.31
CA SER A 208 18.67 -3.57 5.93
C SER A 208 19.34 -2.97 4.70
N ALA A 209 18.54 -2.64 3.72
CA ALA A 209 18.94 -1.95 2.50
C ALA A 209 18.79 -0.42 2.59
N ASP A 210 18.44 0.11 3.76
CA ASP A 210 18.51 1.54 4.06
C ASP A 210 19.93 1.89 4.53
N TYR A 211 20.69 2.51 3.65
CA TYR A 211 22.07 2.87 3.88
C TYR A 211 22.26 4.12 4.74
N GLN A 212 21.24 4.98 4.82
CA GLN A 212 21.34 6.23 5.58
C GLN A 212 21.00 6.03 7.05
N SER A 213 19.96 5.23 7.30
CA SER A 213 19.47 4.95 8.65
C SER A 213 18.96 3.51 8.73
N PRO A 214 19.89 2.52 8.74
CA PRO A 214 19.51 1.11 8.77
C PRO A 214 18.56 0.80 9.92
N GLU A 215 17.35 0.34 9.59
CA GLU A 215 16.37 -0.07 10.58
C GLU A 215 16.50 -1.57 10.83
N SER A 216 16.60 -1.98 12.09
CA SER A 216 16.58 -3.39 12.43
C SER A 216 15.16 -3.95 12.28
N VAL A 217 15.05 -5.24 11.92
CA VAL A 217 13.74 -5.90 11.82
C VAL A 217 13.02 -5.94 13.17
N ASP A 218 13.75 -6.01 14.27
CA ASP A 218 13.16 -5.96 15.61
C ASP A 218 12.49 -4.61 15.86
N HIS A 219 13.18 -3.50 15.58
CA HIS A 219 12.62 -2.16 15.74
C HIS A 219 11.38 -1.95 14.83
N LEU A 220 11.46 -2.34 13.56
CA LEU A 220 10.32 -2.24 12.64
C LEU A 220 9.10 -3.03 13.14
N CYS A 221 9.32 -4.29 13.57
CA CYS A 221 8.24 -5.14 14.04
C CYS A 221 7.66 -4.69 15.39
N ASP A 222 8.50 -4.24 16.32
CA ASP A 222 8.02 -3.68 17.60
C ASP A 222 7.15 -2.43 17.37
N LYS A 223 7.53 -1.60 16.42
CA LYS A 223 6.79 -0.40 16.01
C LYS A 223 5.43 -0.72 15.37
N THR A 224 5.31 -1.83 14.62
CA THR A 224 4.07 -2.19 13.90
C THR A 224 3.16 -3.14 14.67
N THR A 225 3.67 -3.87 15.66
CA THR A 225 2.88 -4.82 16.47
C THR A 225 1.63 -4.20 17.11
N PRO A 226 1.68 -3.02 17.75
CA PRO A 226 0.47 -2.43 18.34
C PRO A 226 -0.63 -2.16 17.31
N TYR A 227 -0.26 -1.76 16.09
CA TYR A 227 -1.22 -1.59 15.01
C TYR A 227 -1.82 -2.93 14.54
N ALA A 228 -0.98 -3.94 14.34
CA ALA A 228 -1.42 -5.28 13.93
C ALA A 228 -2.43 -5.89 14.93
N GLU A 229 -2.19 -5.70 16.23
CA GLU A 229 -3.08 -6.14 17.30
C GLU A 229 -4.39 -5.36 17.32
N SER A 230 -4.33 -4.02 17.19
CA SER A 230 -5.53 -3.18 17.19
C SER A 230 -6.44 -3.46 16.00
N TRP A 231 -5.88 -3.71 14.82
CA TRP A 231 -6.65 -4.00 13.59
C TRP A 231 -7.29 -5.40 13.60
N LYS A 232 -6.73 -6.34 14.34
CA LYS A 232 -7.11 -7.76 14.29
C LYS A 232 -8.62 -8.00 14.48
N ALA A 233 -9.22 -7.46 15.54
CA ALA A 233 -10.62 -7.68 15.85
C ALA A 233 -11.56 -7.13 14.77
N THR A 234 -11.29 -5.92 14.29
CA THR A 234 -12.05 -5.28 13.21
C THR A 234 -11.90 -6.03 11.89
N ALA A 235 -10.69 -6.48 11.56
CA ALA A 235 -10.46 -7.30 10.38
C ALA A 235 -11.20 -8.63 10.43
N GLU A 236 -11.27 -9.30 11.60
CA GLU A 236 -12.01 -10.54 11.78
C GLU A 236 -13.53 -10.34 11.65
N GLU A 237 -14.05 -9.23 12.19
CA GLU A 237 -15.47 -8.86 12.04
C GLU A 237 -15.82 -8.65 10.55
N LEU A 238 -15.04 -7.82 9.85
CA LEU A 238 -15.26 -7.55 8.44
C LEU A 238 -15.13 -8.80 7.58
N TRP A 239 -14.12 -9.63 7.83
CA TRP A 239 -13.88 -10.86 7.08
C TRP A 239 -15.01 -11.88 7.22
N LYS A 240 -15.56 -12.03 8.40
CA LYS A 240 -16.76 -12.87 8.64
C LYS A 240 -18.00 -12.30 7.96
N GLY A 241 -18.15 -10.97 7.94
CA GLY A 241 -19.25 -10.28 7.26
C GLY A 241 -19.18 -10.41 5.73
N CYS A 242 -17.99 -10.52 5.15
CA CYS A 242 -17.79 -10.73 3.71
C CYS A 242 -18.30 -12.09 3.21
N GLY A 243 -18.54 -13.08 4.07
CA GLY A 243 -19.14 -14.37 3.70
C GLY A 243 -20.50 -14.27 2.97
N ASN A 244 -21.11 -13.09 2.96
CA ASN A 244 -22.32 -12.77 2.21
C ASN A 244 -22.07 -11.76 1.06
N CYS A 245 -20.83 -11.35 0.80
CA CYS A 245 -20.50 -10.46 -0.30
C CYS A 245 -20.47 -11.25 -1.61
N ALA A 246 -21.08 -10.71 -2.68
CA ALA A 246 -21.08 -11.34 -4.01
C ALA A 246 -19.65 -11.53 -4.59
N ALA A 247 -18.65 -10.80 -4.08
CA ALA A 247 -17.23 -10.99 -4.40
C ALA A 247 -16.63 -12.22 -3.70
N CYS A 248 -17.19 -12.63 -2.55
CA CYS A 248 -16.89 -13.88 -1.86
C CYS A 248 -17.80 -15.02 -2.35
N GLY A 249 -18.41 -14.86 -3.51
CA GLY A 249 -19.32 -15.81 -4.12
C GLY A 249 -18.76 -17.22 -3.99
N LYS A 250 -19.53 -18.06 -3.31
CA LYS A 250 -19.31 -19.49 -3.15
C LYS A 250 -18.73 -20.02 -4.47
N ARG A 251 -17.44 -20.35 -4.46
CA ARG A 251 -16.92 -21.34 -5.39
C ARG A 251 -17.46 -22.67 -4.86
N GLU A 252 -18.64 -23.06 -5.37
CA GLU A 252 -19.07 -24.44 -5.35
C GLU A 252 -18.12 -25.29 -6.21
#